data_102b32a7b8f0a15001bd1b46017cf76a
#
_entry.id   102b32a7b8f0a15001bd1b46017cf76a
#
_cell.length_a   1.000
_cell.length_b   1.000
_cell.length_c   1.000
_cell.angle_alpha   90.00
_cell.angle_beta   90.00
_cell.angle_gamma   90.00
#
_symmetry.space_group_name_H-M   'P 1'
#
loop_
_entity.id
_entity.type
_entity.pdbx_description
1 polymer ?
#
loop_
_entity_poly.entity_id
_entity_poly.type
_entity_poly.pdbx_seq_one_letter_code
_entity_poly.pdbx_strand_id
1 'polypeptide(L)'
;TTDTGATLRAIEIGAQAVFKATKVDGVYTADPMKDPSATRYDTLSFDEAIEKNLQIMDTSAFAMCREHNLEICVFSMLEDTNTLSNILKGNPLGTIVRN
;
A
#
# COMPACT_ATOMS: atom_id res chain seq x y z
N THR A 1 -5.17 2.04 15.98
CA THR A 1 -5.87 2.37 14.74
C THR A 1 -6.25 1.13 13.96
N THR A 2 -7.09 1.30 12.95
CA THR A 2 -7.49 0.21 12.07
C THR A 2 -6.28 -0.37 11.31
N ASP A 3 -5.38 0.50 10.85
CA ASP A 3 -4.15 0.07 10.17
C ASP A 3 -3.26 -0.76 11.10
N THR A 4 -3.09 -0.33 12.33
CA THR A 4 -2.30 -1.06 13.33
C THR A 4 -2.93 -2.42 13.63
N GLY A 5 -4.25 -2.47 13.82
CA GLY A 5 -4.96 -3.71 14.06
C GLY A 5 -4.83 -4.71 12.93
N ALA A 6 -4.98 -4.23 11.68
CA ALA A 6 -4.83 -5.08 10.50
C ALA A 6 -3.41 -5.63 10.39
N THR A 7 -2.41 -4.80 10.67
CA THR A 7 -1.00 -5.20 10.60
C THR A 7 -0.67 -6.24 11.67
N LEU A 8 -1.12 -6.03 12.91
CA LEU A 8 -0.92 -7.00 13.98
C LEU A 8 -1.55 -8.35 13.64
N ARG A 9 -2.76 -8.32 13.08
CA ARG A 9 -3.43 -9.55 12.67
C ARG A 9 -2.67 -10.27 11.57
N ALA A 10 -2.15 -9.53 10.60
CA ALA A 10 -1.34 -10.10 9.53
C ALA A 10 -0.09 -10.80 10.08
N ILE A 11 0.58 -10.18 11.05
CA ILE A 11 1.75 -10.77 11.71
C ILE A 11 1.36 -12.06 12.45
N GLU A 12 0.26 -12.03 13.20
CA GLU A 12 -0.21 -13.19 13.97
C GLU A 12 -0.47 -14.42 13.10
N ILE A 13 -1.05 -14.23 11.92
CA ILE A 13 -1.38 -15.35 11.03
C ILE A 13 -0.27 -15.69 10.05
N GLY A 14 0.88 -15.02 10.13
CA GLY A 14 2.01 -15.27 9.25
C GLY A 14 1.78 -14.82 7.80
N ALA A 15 0.95 -13.83 7.60
CA ALA A 15 0.69 -13.29 6.27
C ALA A 15 1.95 -12.65 5.70
N GLN A 16 2.04 -12.61 4.36
CA GLN A 16 3.16 -11.99 3.66
C GLN A 16 2.84 -10.58 3.16
N ALA A 17 1.58 -10.19 3.18
CA ALA A 17 1.13 -8.91 2.66
C ALA A 17 -0.10 -8.39 3.41
N VAL A 18 -0.24 -7.07 3.39
CA VAL A 18 -1.42 -6.37 3.88
C VAL A 18 -2.05 -5.66 2.69
N PHE A 19 -3.34 -5.81 2.51
CA PHE A 19 -4.08 -5.15 1.44
C PHE A 19 -4.76 -3.91 1.98
N LYS A 20 -4.46 -2.76 1.40
CA LYS A 20 -5.05 -1.48 1.80
C LYS A 20 -5.89 -0.91 0.67
N ALA A 21 -7.20 -0.94 0.85
CA ALA A 21 -8.13 -0.32 -0.08
C ALA A 21 -8.25 1.17 0.24
N THR A 22 -8.10 2.02 -0.78
CA THR A 22 -8.18 3.46 -0.63
C THR A 22 -9.10 4.06 -1.68
N LYS A 23 -9.31 5.38 -1.63
CA LYS A 23 -10.09 6.09 -2.64
C LYS A 23 -9.29 6.36 -3.92
N VAL A 24 -7.96 6.20 -3.86
CA VAL A 24 -7.07 6.34 -5.02
C VAL A 24 -6.50 4.98 -5.39
N ASP A 25 -6.05 4.83 -6.62
CA ASP A 25 -5.66 3.54 -7.18
C ASP A 25 -4.21 3.16 -6.91
N GLY A 26 -3.56 3.83 -5.99
CA GLY A 26 -2.18 3.50 -5.60
C GLY A 26 -1.51 4.67 -4.92
N VAL A 27 -0.18 4.61 -4.84
CA VAL A 27 0.65 5.67 -4.26
C VAL A 27 1.24 6.49 -5.40
N TYR A 28 1.12 7.81 -5.29
CA TYR A 28 1.59 8.75 -6.31
C TYR A 28 2.77 9.58 -5.81
N THR A 29 3.53 10.13 -6.75
CA THR A 29 4.66 11.02 -6.43
C THR A 29 4.21 12.30 -5.72
N ALA A 30 2.96 12.71 -5.93
CA ALA A 30 2.31 13.84 -5.28
C ALA A 30 0.81 13.59 -5.32
N ASP A 31 0.01 14.49 -4.73
CA ASP A 31 -1.44 14.37 -4.77
C ASP A 31 -1.94 14.58 -6.22
N PRO A 32 -2.49 13.54 -6.88
CA PRO A 32 -2.91 13.66 -8.28
C PRO A 32 -4.08 14.63 -8.46
N MET A 33 -4.82 14.94 -7.40
CA MET A 33 -5.92 15.91 -7.45
C MET A 33 -5.40 17.35 -7.50
N LYS A 34 -4.18 17.60 -7.02
CA LYS A 34 -3.57 18.93 -6.98
C LYS A 34 -2.46 19.10 -8.00
N ASP A 35 -1.85 18.00 -8.42
CA ASP A 35 -0.71 18.00 -9.34
C ASP A 35 -0.98 17.02 -10.47
N PRO A 36 -1.41 17.51 -11.66
CA PRO A 36 -1.69 16.62 -12.79
C PRO A 36 -0.45 15.92 -13.34
N SER A 37 0.77 16.33 -12.95
CA SER A 37 1.99 15.66 -13.35
C SER A 37 2.36 14.50 -12.41
N ALA A 38 1.60 14.28 -11.34
CA ALA A 38 1.87 13.18 -10.42
C ALA A 38 1.72 11.84 -11.13
N THR A 39 2.67 10.94 -10.87
CA THR A 39 2.67 9.60 -11.46
C THR A 39 2.53 8.56 -10.37
N ARG A 40 1.88 7.43 -10.72
CA ARG A 40 1.67 6.34 -9.79
C ARG A 40 2.90 5.44 -9.78
N TYR A 41 3.29 5.01 -8.58
CA TYR A 41 4.31 3.97 -8.43
C TYR A 41 3.68 2.60 -8.69
N ASP A 42 4.36 1.76 -9.45
CA ASP A 42 4.02 0.34 -9.53
C ASP A 42 4.57 -0.39 -8.31
N THR A 43 5.82 -0.10 -7.98
CA THR A 43 6.52 -0.64 -6.81
C THR A 43 7.24 0.50 -6.11
N LEU A 44 7.23 0.48 -4.79
CA LEU A 44 7.82 1.53 -3.97
C LEU A 44 8.46 0.89 -2.75
N SER A 45 9.70 1.28 -2.42
CA SER A 45 10.34 0.78 -1.19
C SER A 45 9.84 1.53 0.03
N PHE A 46 9.89 0.87 1.20
CA PHE A 46 9.59 1.55 2.46
C PHE A 46 10.50 2.74 2.69
N ASP A 47 11.79 2.58 2.40
CA ASP A 47 12.77 3.65 2.60
C ASP A 47 12.47 4.87 1.71
N GLU A 48 12.10 4.66 0.45
CA GLU A 48 11.73 5.74 -0.44
C GLU A 48 10.47 6.46 0.03
N ALA A 49 9.47 5.70 0.50
CA ALA A 49 8.26 6.29 1.03
C ALA A 49 8.54 7.17 2.25
N ILE A 50 9.41 6.73 3.14
CA ILE A 50 9.82 7.50 4.32
C ILE A 50 10.60 8.74 3.89
N GLU A 51 11.58 8.58 3.00
CA GLU A 51 12.42 9.68 2.53
C GLU A 51 11.60 10.79 1.86
N LYS A 52 10.62 10.41 1.08
CA LYS A 52 9.75 11.35 0.36
C LYS A 52 8.53 11.76 1.17
N ASN A 53 8.41 11.29 2.41
CA ASN A 53 7.32 11.60 3.32
C ASN A 53 5.94 11.28 2.71
N LEU A 54 5.84 10.15 2.04
CA LEU A 54 4.58 9.70 1.45
C LEU A 54 3.74 9.01 2.52
N GLN A 55 2.50 9.46 2.67
CA GLN A 55 1.59 8.91 3.67
C GLN A 55 0.76 7.79 3.07
N ILE A 56 1.05 6.56 3.50
CA ILE A 56 0.39 5.35 3.00
C ILE A 56 -0.55 4.79 4.06
N MET A 57 -0.09 4.74 5.30
CA MET A 57 -0.87 4.36 6.47
C MET A 57 -0.28 5.02 7.69
N ASP A 58 -0.86 4.81 8.87
CA ASP A 58 -0.30 5.46 10.07
C ASP A 58 1.14 4.96 10.33
N THR A 59 1.92 5.82 10.97
CA THR A 59 3.36 5.62 11.14
C THR A 59 3.70 4.32 11.86
N SER A 60 2.94 3.97 12.89
CA SER A 60 3.19 2.74 13.67
C SER A 60 2.97 1.50 12.82
N ALA A 61 1.87 1.45 12.08
CA ALA A 61 1.55 0.31 11.23
C ALA A 61 2.57 0.18 10.10
N PHE A 62 2.99 1.30 9.51
CA PHE A 62 3.97 1.32 8.43
C PHE A 62 5.33 0.76 8.90
N ALA A 63 5.76 1.21 10.08
CA ALA A 63 7.02 0.73 10.67
C ALA A 63 6.96 -0.78 10.97
N MET A 64 5.82 -1.27 11.44
CA MET A 64 5.63 -2.70 11.72
C MET A 64 5.70 -3.53 10.43
N CYS A 65 5.08 -3.05 9.36
CA CYS A 65 5.15 -3.73 8.06
C CYS A 65 6.59 -3.83 7.57
N ARG A 66 7.33 -2.73 7.68
CA ARG A 66 8.74 -2.68 7.29
C ARG A 66 9.57 -3.67 8.11
N GLU A 67 9.41 -3.65 9.42
CA GLU A 67 10.19 -4.49 10.35
C GLU A 67 9.92 -5.97 10.13
N HIS A 68 8.66 -6.34 9.89
CA HIS A 68 8.27 -7.74 9.69
C HIS A 68 8.28 -8.18 8.23
N ASN A 69 8.79 -7.33 7.35
CA ASN A 69 8.90 -7.62 5.92
C ASN A 69 7.55 -7.95 5.27
N LEU A 70 6.50 -7.25 5.72
CA LEU A 70 5.15 -7.37 5.13
C LEU A 70 5.01 -6.38 3.98
N GLU A 71 4.67 -6.87 2.81
CA GLU A 71 4.36 -6.00 1.68
C GLU A 71 3.00 -5.33 1.90
N ILE A 72 2.84 -4.11 1.40
CA ILE A 72 1.56 -3.40 1.44
C ILE A 72 1.08 -3.24 0.01
N CYS A 73 -0.10 -3.78 -0.29
CA CYS A 73 -0.72 -3.63 -1.60
C CYS A 73 -1.80 -2.56 -1.50
N VAL A 74 -1.56 -1.40 -2.12
CA VAL A 74 -2.48 -0.26 -2.10
C VAL A 74 -3.27 -0.25 -3.41
N PHE A 75 -4.58 -0.26 -3.31
CA PHE A 75 -5.47 -0.31 -4.48
C PHE A 75 -6.74 0.49 -4.25
N SER A 76 -7.50 0.76 -5.31
CA SER A 76 -8.73 1.53 -5.20
C SER A 76 -9.91 0.65 -4.80
N MET A 77 -10.64 1.08 -3.78
CA MET A 77 -11.89 0.43 -3.37
C MET A 77 -13.03 0.74 -4.36
N LEU A 78 -12.83 1.70 -5.25
CA LEU A 78 -13.85 2.11 -6.23
C LEU A 78 -13.78 1.31 -7.53
N GLU A 79 -12.75 0.48 -7.70
CA GLU A 79 -12.63 -0.38 -8.87
C GLU A 79 -13.53 -1.61 -8.72
N ASP A 80 -13.72 -2.35 -9.81
CA ASP A 80 -14.64 -3.50 -9.79
C ASP A 80 -14.09 -4.65 -8.92
N THR A 81 -14.92 -5.65 -8.71
CA THR A 81 -14.61 -6.78 -7.84
C THR A 81 -13.46 -7.65 -8.34
N ASN A 82 -13.01 -7.44 -9.57
CA ASN A 82 -11.89 -8.20 -10.15
C ASN A 82 -10.53 -7.64 -9.74
N THR A 83 -10.47 -6.44 -9.16
CA THR A 83 -9.22 -5.79 -8.79
C THR A 83 -8.40 -6.65 -7.83
N LEU A 84 -9.00 -7.11 -6.74
CA LEU A 84 -8.31 -7.95 -5.77
C LEU A 84 -7.87 -9.27 -6.39
N SER A 85 -8.72 -9.88 -7.21
CA SER A 85 -8.39 -11.11 -7.91
C SER A 85 -7.19 -10.92 -8.84
N ASN A 86 -7.13 -9.80 -9.55
CA ASN A 86 -6.00 -9.48 -10.44
C ASN A 86 -4.71 -9.27 -9.67
N ILE A 87 -4.78 -8.61 -8.50
CA ILE A 87 -3.61 -8.42 -7.64
C ILE A 87 -3.08 -9.78 -7.16
N LEU A 88 -3.97 -10.66 -6.75
CA LEU A 88 -3.61 -12.01 -6.30
C LEU A 88 -3.01 -12.86 -7.41
N LYS A 89 -3.36 -12.57 -8.66
CA LYS A 89 -2.81 -13.27 -9.83
C LYS A 89 -1.51 -12.66 -10.33
N GLY A 90 -1.00 -11.63 -9.64
CA GLY A 90 0.24 -10.98 -10.02
C GLY A 90 0.07 -9.87 -11.06
N ASN A 91 -1.14 -9.41 -11.30
CA ASN A 91 -1.44 -8.29 -12.18
C ASN A 91 -1.67 -7.03 -11.35
N PRO A 92 -0.63 -6.22 -11.08
CA PRO A 92 -0.77 -5.10 -10.16
C PRO A 92 -1.62 -3.98 -10.76
N LEU A 93 -2.77 -3.72 -10.13
CA LEU A 93 -3.63 -2.58 -10.45
C LEU A 93 -3.50 -1.46 -9.40
N GLY A 94 -2.42 -1.46 -8.65
CA GLY A 94 -2.14 -0.50 -7.61
C GLY A 94 -0.65 -0.37 -7.38
N THR A 95 -0.26 -0.03 -6.16
CA THR A 95 1.14 0.10 -5.78
C THR A 95 1.50 -0.98 -4.75
N ILE A 96 2.63 -1.63 -4.95
CA ILE A 96 3.19 -2.57 -3.98
C ILE A 96 4.32 -1.88 -3.23
N VAL A 97 4.20 -1.74 -1.91
CA VAL A 97 5.24 -1.19 -1.04
C VAL A 97 5.96 -2.36 -0.40
N ARG A 98 7.29 -2.41 -0.56
CA ARG A 98 8.09 -3.54 -0.13
C ARG A 98 9.52 -3.11 0.20
N ASN A 99 10.26 -3.97 0.87
CA ASN A 99 11.70 -3.76 1.09
C ASN A 99 12.51 -3.96 -0.19
#